data_d4fd63325560f8166646eb392c3ab897
#
_entry.id   d4fd63325560f8166646eb392c3ab897
#
_cell.length_a   1.000
_cell.length_b   1.000
_cell.length_c   1.000
_cell.angle_alpha   90.00
_cell.angle_beta   90.00
_cell.angle_gamma   90.00
#
_symmetry.space_group_name_H-M   'P 1'
#
loop_
_entity.id
_entity.type
_entity.pdbx_description
1 polymer ?
#
loop_
_entity_poly.entity_id
_entity_poly.type
_entity_poly.pdbx_seq_one_letter_code
_entity_poly.pdbx_strand_id
1 'polypeptide(L)'
;SGKVTEVNITATKILTTDNRVVILPNGTLSNGVINNFNGRPLRRVEWNVSVSYGVDAAKCKEAIFAIINSEPRILQADTDMKQLYEELNISAYQLSTVNYRMDSIPAPFVALKSLNENDITFVVRAWVRAADYWDVFFALQERFYTELPKQGFTFAYPHMDVTMVN
;
A
#
# COMPACT_ATOMS: atom_id res chain seq x y z
N SER A 1 2.70 -12.90 -0.15
CA SER A 1 3.27 -14.02 -0.88
C SER A 1 3.43 -13.68 -2.34
N GLY A 2 4.36 -14.29 -2.98
CA GLY A 2 4.65 -14.07 -4.36
C GLY A 2 5.09 -15.36 -5.04
N LYS A 3 5.36 -15.26 -6.31
CA LYS A 3 5.82 -16.38 -7.10
C LYS A 3 7.27 -16.15 -7.50
N VAL A 4 8.10 -17.16 -7.29
CA VAL A 4 9.49 -17.08 -7.73
C VAL A 4 9.51 -17.25 -9.23
N THR A 5 9.95 -16.24 -9.95
CA THR A 5 10.00 -16.25 -11.40
C THR A 5 11.40 -16.49 -11.94
N GLU A 6 12.41 -16.21 -11.13
CA GLU A 6 13.80 -16.36 -11.54
C GLU A 6 14.67 -16.48 -10.31
N VAL A 7 15.62 -17.42 -10.36
CA VAL A 7 16.63 -17.57 -9.31
C VAL A 7 17.98 -17.63 -9.98
N ASN A 8 18.93 -16.86 -9.48
CA ASN A 8 20.29 -16.90 -9.96
C ASN A 8 21.25 -16.85 -8.77
N ILE A 9 22.56 -16.79 -9.05
CA ILE A 9 23.57 -16.86 -8.00
C ILE A 9 23.46 -15.70 -7.02
N THR A 10 23.03 -14.55 -7.49
CA THR A 10 23.11 -13.31 -6.72
C THR A 10 21.76 -12.80 -6.23
N ALA A 11 20.66 -13.26 -6.83
CA ALA A 11 19.35 -12.69 -6.47
C ALA A 11 18.22 -13.65 -6.80
N THR A 12 17.15 -13.49 -6.05
CA THR A 12 15.88 -14.16 -6.30
C THR A 12 14.85 -13.09 -6.62
N LYS A 13 14.13 -13.26 -7.72
CA LYS A 13 13.12 -12.32 -8.16
C LYS A 13 11.73 -12.88 -7.82
N ILE A 14 10.92 -12.08 -7.15
CA ILE A 14 9.58 -12.47 -6.73
C ILE A 14 8.58 -11.45 -7.25
N LEU A 15 7.52 -11.93 -7.92
CA LEU A 15 6.43 -11.09 -8.38
C LEU A 15 5.25 -11.25 -7.42
N THR A 16 4.75 -10.14 -6.90
CA THR A 16 3.62 -10.12 -5.97
C THR A 16 2.38 -9.55 -6.64
N THR A 17 1.22 -9.71 -5.98
CA THR A 17 -0.06 -9.26 -6.52
C THR A 17 -0.25 -7.75 -6.49
N ASP A 18 0.56 -7.02 -5.75
CA ASP A 18 0.46 -5.57 -5.65
C ASP A 18 1.36 -4.85 -6.65
N ASN A 19 1.65 -5.49 -7.77
CA ASN A 19 2.48 -4.94 -8.84
C ASN A 19 3.93 -4.72 -8.39
N ARG A 20 4.44 -5.65 -7.63
CA ARG A 20 5.78 -5.55 -7.08
C ARG A 20 6.65 -6.71 -7.56
N VAL A 21 7.83 -6.39 -8.04
CA VAL A 21 8.88 -7.38 -8.24
C VAL A 21 9.94 -7.12 -7.18
N VAL A 22 10.16 -8.11 -6.34
CA VAL A 22 11.14 -8.02 -5.28
C VAL A 22 12.37 -8.82 -5.70
N ILE A 23 13.52 -8.17 -5.66
CA ILE A 23 14.79 -8.82 -5.93
C ILE A 23 15.51 -8.94 -4.60
N LEU A 24 15.72 -10.18 -4.15
CA LEU A 24 16.36 -10.46 -2.89
C LEU A 24 17.76 -10.98 -3.17
N PRO A 25 18.79 -10.19 -2.86
CA PRO A 25 20.15 -10.65 -3.06
C PRO A 25 20.44 -11.88 -2.20
N ASN A 26 21.07 -12.88 -2.80
CA ASN A 26 21.49 -14.03 -2.03
C ASN A 26 22.67 -13.61 -1.16
N GLY A 27 22.49 -13.70 0.14
CA GLY A 27 23.51 -13.30 1.10
C GLY A 27 23.23 -11.92 1.67
N THR A 28 23.73 -10.88 1.04
CA THR A 28 23.60 -9.53 1.57
C THR A 28 22.50 -8.78 0.88
N LEU A 29 21.62 -8.19 1.65
CA LEU A 29 20.58 -7.36 1.11
C LEU A 29 21.19 -6.04 0.62
N SER A 30 21.01 -5.79 -0.64
CA SER A 30 21.47 -4.55 -1.25
C SER A 30 20.35 -3.54 -1.10
N ASN A 31 20.49 -2.63 -0.18
CA ASN A 31 19.47 -1.64 0.09
C ASN A 31 19.31 -0.68 -1.09
N GLY A 32 18.17 -0.07 -1.19
CA GLY A 32 17.90 1.06 -2.06
C GLY A 32 17.95 0.75 -3.56
N VAL A 33 18.93 0.01 -3.98
CA VAL A 33 19.11 -0.27 -5.40
C VAL A 33 18.15 -1.30 -5.94
N ILE A 34 17.45 -1.96 -5.06
CA ILE A 34 16.49 -3.01 -5.42
C ILE A 34 15.36 -2.47 -6.27
N ASN A 35 15.08 -1.20 -6.19
CA ASN A 35 14.04 -0.56 -6.98
C ASN A 35 14.52 -0.23 -8.38
N ASN A 36 15.20 -1.11 -8.98
CA ASN A 36 15.73 -0.87 -10.29
C ASN A 36 14.66 -1.10 -11.35
N PHE A 37 15.08 -1.01 -12.57
CA PHE A 37 14.20 -1.05 -13.72
C PHE A 37 13.59 -2.40 -14.00
N ASN A 38 14.11 -3.46 -13.41
CA ASN A 38 13.53 -4.79 -13.59
C ASN A 38 12.27 -4.95 -12.77
N GLY A 39 12.10 -4.11 -11.77
CA GLY A 39 10.89 -4.05 -10.99
C GLY A 39 9.87 -3.15 -11.65
N ARG A 40 8.68 -3.17 -11.10
CA ARG A 40 7.62 -2.29 -11.58
C ARG A 40 7.80 -0.92 -10.95
N PRO A 41 7.71 0.16 -11.76
CA PRO A 41 8.00 1.50 -11.26
C PRO A 41 6.95 2.04 -10.31
N LEU A 42 5.74 1.50 -10.39
CA LEU A 42 4.62 1.92 -9.56
C LEU A 42 4.09 0.73 -8.79
N ARG A 43 3.68 0.95 -7.55
CA ARG A 43 3.17 -0.11 -6.70
C ARG A 43 1.90 0.33 -6.01
N ARG A 44 1.00 -0.62 -5.84
CA ARG A 44 -0.22 -0.40 -5.07
C ARG A 44 0.03 -0.80 -3.61
N VAL A 45 -0.15 0.16 -2.72
CA VAL A 45 -0.07 -0.09 -1.28
C VAL A 45 -1.46 -0.44 -0.78
N GLU A 46 -1.53 -1.38 0.13
CA GLU A 46 -2.79 -1.76 0.75
C GLU A 46 -2.65 -1.75 2.26
N TRP A 47 -3.62 -1.14 2.91
CA TRP A 47 -3.74 -1.15 4.36
C TRP A 47 -5.06 -1.80 4.75
N ASN A 48 -5.07 -2.46 5.89
CA ASN A 48 -6.30 -2.95 6.49
C ASN A 48 -6.49 -2.20 7.80
N VAL A 49 -7.54 -1.41 7.88
CA VAL A 49 -7.82 -0.58 9.03
C VAL A 49 -9.03 -1.15 9.73
N SER A 50 -8.84 -1.65 10.94
CA SER A 50 -9.91 -2.27 11.71
C SER A 50 -10.31 -1.34 12.85
N VAL A 51 -11.61 -1.05 12.95
CA VAL A 51 -12.15 -0.17 13.98
C VAL A 51 -13.32 -0.86 14.66
N SER A 52 -13.66 -0.36 15.84
CA SER A 52 -14.76 -0.91 16.63
C SER A 52 -16.08 -0.81 15.92
N TYR A 53 -16.98 -1.72 16.23
CA TYR A 53 -18.37 -1.57 15.81
C TYR A 53 -18.97 -0.29 16.40
N GLY A 54 -20.00 0.21 15.74
CA GLY A 54 -20.70 1.40 16.19
C GLY A 54 -20.23 2.69 15.57
N VAL A 55 -19.11 2.68 14.82
CA VAL A 55 -18.66 3.88 14.13
C VAL A 55 -19.52 4.13 12.90
N ASP A 56 -19.62 5.38 12.50
CA ASP A 56 -20.27 5.72 11.25
C ASP A 56 -19.33 5.38 10.10
N ALA A 57 -19.70 4.38 9.31
CA ALA A 57 -18.81 3.87 8.26
C ALA A 57 -18.49 4.94 7.22
N ALA A 58 -19.48 5.75 6.84
CA ALA A 58 -19.24 6.80 5.85
C ALA A 58 -18.26 7.84 6.37
N LYS A 59 -18.43 8.25 7.61
CA LYS A 59 -17.52 9.22 8.22
C LYS A 59 -16.12 8.64 8.44
N CYS A 60 -16.05 7.36 8.77
CA CYS A 60 -14.75 6.70 8.92
C CYS A 60 -14.01 6.66 7.58
N LYS A 61 -14.72 6.34 6.50
CA LYS A 61 -14.14 6.37 5.17
C LYS A 61 -13.64 7.76 4.80
N GLU A 62 -14.43 8.79 5.11
CA GLU A 62 -14.02 10.18 4.85
C GLU A 62 -12.74 10.53 5.61
N ALA A 63 -12.65 10.11 6.86
CA ALA A 63 -11.45 10.35 7.67
C ALA A 63 -10.23 9.66 7.09
N ILE A 64 -10.41 8.43 6.64
CA ILE A 64 -9.31 7.68 6.00
C ILE A 64 -8.90 8.38 4.69
N PHE A 65 -9.87 8.79 3.87
CA PHE A 65 -9.55 9.53 2.64
C PHE A 65 -8.80 10.83 2.93
N ALA A 66 -9.17 11.55 3.97
CA ALA A 66 -8.48 12.78 4.33
C ALA A 66 -7.00 12.53 4.65
N ILE A 67 -6.72 11.45 5.34
CA ILE A 67 -5.34 11.05 5.66
C ILE A 67 -4.58 10.72 4.37
N ILE A 68 -5.17 9.88 3.52
CA ILE A 68 -4.53 9.47 2.27
C ILE A 68 -4.27 10.68 1.38
N ASN A 69 -5.26 11.54 1.22
CA ASN A 69 -5.16 12.67 0.30
C ASN A 69 -4.22 13.76 0.81
N SER A 70 -3.87 13.72 2.07
CA SER A 70 -2.89 14.66 2.62
C SER A 70 -1.45 14.18 2.42
N GLU A 71 -1.25 12.96 1.93
CA GLU A 71 0.09 12.43 1.70
C GLU A 71 0.51 12.70 0.25
N PRO A 72 1.48 13.60 0.04
CA PRO A 72 1.83 14.00 -1.33
C PRO A 72 2.46 12.90 -2.18
N ARG A 73 2.98 11.85 -1.57
CA ARG A 73 3.57 10.73 -2.30
C ARG A 73 2.53 9.76 -2.88
N ILE A 74 1.28 9.89 -2.48
CA ILE A 74 0.20 9.10 -3.07
C ILE A 74 -0.18 9.71 -4.41
N LEU A 75 -0.16 8.87 -5.44
CA LEU A 75 -0.48 9.30 -6.79
C LEU A 75 -1.99 9.37 -6.96
N GLN A 76 -2.44 10.41 -7.64
CA GLN A 76 -3.85 10.64 -7.87
C GLN A 76 -4.25 10.30 -9.29
N ALA A 77 -5.55 10.21 -9.53
CA ALA A 77 -6.05 9.81 -10.85
C ALA A 77 -5.74 10.82 -11.94
N ASP A 78 -5.50 12.07 -11.59
CA ASP A 78 -5.16 13.12 -12.55
C ASP A 78 -3.66 13.25 -12.80
N THR A 79 -2.87 12.28 -12.33
CA THR A 79 -1.43 12.28 -12.55
C THR A 79 -1.11 12.28 -14.05
N ASP A 80 -0.20 13.19 -14.45
CA ASP A 80 0.34 13.19 -15.80
C ASP A 80 1.31 12.02 -15.94
N MET A 81 0.87 10.96 -16.61
CA MET A 81 1.66 9.73 -16.70
C MET A 81 2.92 9.92 -17.52
N LYS A 82 2.87 10.76 -18.54
CA LYS A 82 4.06 11.02 -19.34
C LYS A 82 5.14 11.68 -18.51
N GLN A 83 4.76 12.69 -17.75
CA GLN A 83 5.69 13.37 -16.87
C GLN A 83 6.20 12.44 -15.76
N LEU A 84 5.32 11.63 -15.19
CA LEU A 84 5.71 10.68 -14.15
C LEU A 84 6.77 9.72 -14.65
N TYR A 85 6.56 9.13 -15.82
CA TYR A 85 7.53 8.18 -16.38
C TYR A 85 8.84 8.86 -16.76
N GLU A 86 8.79 10.12 -17.19
CA GLU A 86 10.00 10.90 -17.44
C GLU A 86 10.78 11.09 -16.13
N GLU A 87 10.09 11.46 -15.06
CA GLU A 87 10.72 11.64 -13.74
C GLU A 87 11.34 10.35 -13.23
N LEU A 88 10.76 9.22 -13.57
CA LEU A 88 11.28 7.92 -13.18
C LEU A 88 12.38 7.41 -14.09
N ASN A 89 12.76 8.18 -15.11
CA ASN A 89 13.78 7.83 -16.10
C ASN A 89 13.45 6.53 -16.84
N ILE A 90 12.19 6.33 -17.15
CA ILE A 90 11.74 5.15 -17.91
C ILE A 90 11.57 5.56 -19.37
N SER A 91 12.35 4.96 -20.24
CA SER A 91 12.31 5.28 -21.66
C SER A 91 11.04 4.74 -22.32
N ALA A 92 10.69 5.34 -23.46
CA ALA A 92 9.58 4.84 -24.25
C ALA A 92 9.80 3.39 -24.70
N TYR A 93 11.04 3.03 -24.96
CA TYR A 93 11.38 1.66 -25.32
C TYR A 93 11.08 0.70 -24.18
N GLN A 94 11.49 1.06 -22.96
CA GLN A 94 11.21 0.23 -21.79
C GLN A 94 9.72 0.07 -21.57
N LEU A 95 8.95 1.14 -21.74
CA LEU A 95 7.50 1.06 -21.61
C LEU A 95 6.85 0.18 -22.66
N SER A 96 7.40 0.16 -23.86
CA SER A 96 6.82 -0.63 -24.94
C SER A 96 7.11 -2.12 -24.85
N THR A 97 8.13 -2.50 -24.06
CA THR A 97 8.56 -3.88 -23.97
C THR A 97 8.12 -4.61 -22.70
N VAL A 98 7.43 -3.91 -21.81
CA VAL A 98 7.03 -4.50 -20.52
C VAL A 98 5.52 -4.42 -20.35
N ASN A 99 4.99 -5.35 -19.56
CA ASN A 99 3.54 -5.47 -19.36
C ASN A 99 3.02 -4.66 -18.18
N TYR A 100 3.82 -3.82 -17.59
CA TYR A 100 3.39 -3.05 -16.42
C TYR A 100 3.22 -1.56 -16.70
N ARG A 101 3.10 -1.19 -17.97
CA ARG A 101 2.78 0.18 -18.31
C ARG A 101 1.34 0.47 -17.90
N MET A 102 1.16 1.60 -17.23
CA MET A 102 -0.16 2.08 -16.82
C MET A 102 -0.47 3.35 -17.58
N ASP A 103 -1.68 3.45 -18.09
CA ASP A 103 -2.13 4.66 -18.80
C ASP A 103 -2.69 5.71 -17.87
N SER A 104 -3.10 5.30 -16.68
CA SER A 104 -3.61 6.21 -15.65
C SER A 104 -3.43 5.56 -14.28
N ILE A 105 -3.52 6.38 -13.25
CA ILE A 105 -3.45 5.90 -11.88
C ILE A 105 -4.88 5.71 -11.37
N PRO A 106 -5.22 4.53 -10.84
CA PRO A 106 -6.50 4.39 -10.15
C PRO A 106 -6.55 5.30 -8.94
N ALA A 107 -7.69 5.95 -8.74
CA ALA A 107 -7.87 6.80 -7.58
C ALA A 107 -7.71 6.00 -6.28
N PRO A 108 -7.27 6.63 -5.20
CA PRO A 108 -7.27 5.96 -3.89
C PRO A 108 -8.63 5.38 -3.58
N PHE A 109 -8.62 4.21 -2.97
CA PHE A 109 -9.83 3.42 -2.75
C PHE A 109 -9.97 3.05 -1.29
N VAL A 110 -11.16 3.25 -0.73
CA VAL A 110 -11.48 2.83 0.63
C VAL A 110 -12.84 2.14 0.60
N ALA A 111 -12.90 0.95 1.17
CA ALA A 111 -14.16 0.22 1.25
C ALA A 111 -14.22 -0.60 2.53
N LEU A 112 -15.43 -0.83 3.02
CA LEU A 112 -15.65 -1.76 4.11
C LEU A 112 -15.44 -3.17 3.57
N LYS A 113 -14.40 -3.83 4.07
CA LYS A 113 -13.98 -5.12 3.55
C LYS A 113 -14.64 -6.28 4.27
N SER A 114 -14.76 -6.20 5.58
CA SER A 114 -15.27 -7.32 6.35
C SER A 114 -15.86 -6.89 7.67
N LEU A 115 -16.81 -7.69 8.12
CA LEU A 115 -17.44 -7.57 9.43
C LEU A 115 -16.92 -8.74 10.26
N ASN A 116 -16.15 -8.42 11.28
CA ASN A 116 -15.47 -9.44 12.07
C ASN A 116 -16.18 -9.63 13.40
N GLU A 117 -15.66 -10.51 14.22
CA GLU A 117 -16.28 -10.81 15.51
C GLU A 117 -16.33 -9.59 16.43
N ASN A 118 -15.22 -8.83 16.49
CA ASN A 118 -15.10 -7.71 17.43
C ASN A 118 -14.88 -6.36 16.76
N ASP A 119 -14.67 -6.34 15.46
CA ASP A 119 -14.39 -5.11 14.75
C ASP A 119 -14.84 -5.21 13.30
N ILE A 120 -14.71 -4.11 12.60
CA ILE A 120 -14.95 -4.05 11.16
C ILE A 120 -13.64 -3.62 10.51
N THR A 121 -13.39 -4.12 9.31
CA THR A 121 -12.14 -3.83 8.60
C THR A 121 -12.43 -3.09 7.30
N PHE A 122 -11.74 -1.96 7.14
CA PHE A 122 -11.72 -1.24 5.87
C PHE A 122 -10.45 -1.61 5.12
N VAL A 123 -10.59 -1.83 3.82
CA VAL A 123 -9.43 -1.96 2.95
C VAL A 123 -9.17 -0.61 2.32
N VAL A 124 -7.89 -0.23 2.30
CA VAL A 124 -7.44 1.06 1.77
C VAL A 124 -6.36 0.77 0.74
N ARG A 125 -6.52 1.30 -0.46
CA ARG A 125 -5.56 1.06 -1.54
C ARG A 125 -5.18 2.38 -2.20
N ALA A 126 -3.91 2.53 -2.50
CA ALA A 126 -3.40 3.70 -3.19
C ALA A 126 -2.12 3.34 -3.92
N TRP A 127 -1.83 4.10 -4.96
CA TRP A 127 -0.65 3.86 -5.78
C TRP A 127 0.44 4.86 -5.44
N VAL A 128 1.67 4.39 -5.46
CA VAL A 128 2.85 5.19 -5.16
C VAL A 128 3.98 4.80 -6.11
N ARG A 129 5.01 5.62 -6.16
CA ARG A 129 6.25 5.20 -6.79
C ARG A 129 6.85 4.05 -5.98
N ALA A 130 7.42 3.08 -6.67
CA ALA A 130 7.96 1.90 -6.00
C ALA A 130 8.95 2.27 -4.89
N ALA A 131 9.77 3.30 -5.11
CA ALA A 131 10.74 3.73 -4.12
C ALA A 131 10.10 4.25 -2.83
N ASP A 132 8.85 4.71 -2.90
CA ASP A 132 8.15 5.27 -1.76
C ASP A 132 7.29 4.26 -1.01
N TYR A 133 7.22 3.02 -1.49
CA TYR A 133 6.24 2.05 -0.99
C TYR A 133 6.30 1.88 0.53
N TRP A 134 7.45 1.52 1.04
CA TRP A 134 7.55 1.24 2.48
C TRP A 134 7.45 2.49 3.33
N ASP A 135 8.03 3.59 2.86
CA ASP A 135 7.94 4.84 3.61
C ASP A 135 6.49 5.30 3.72
N VAL A 136 5.73 5.22 2.64
CA VAL A 136 4.32 5.60 2.66
C VAL A 136 3.51 4.61 3.48
N PHE A 137 3.78 3.32 3.32
CA PHE A 137 3.06 2.30 4.07
C PHE A 137 3.18 2.55 5.58
N PHE A 138 4.40 2.72 6.07
CA PHE A 138 4.62 2.92 7.49
C PHE A 138 4.11 4.26 7.98
N ALA A 139 4.30 5.31 7.20
CA ALA A 139 3.85 6.64 7.59
C ALA A 139 2.33 6.70 7.76
N LEU A 140 1.59 6.14 6.81
CA LEU A 140 0.14 6.15 6.89
C LEU A 140 -0.40 5.16 7.91
N GLN A 141 0.26 4.03 8.07
CA GLN A 141 -0.10 3.08 9.12
C GLN A 141 -0.09 3.77 10.49
N GLU A 142 0.96 4.52 10.76
CA GLU A 142 1.07 5.24 12.01
C GLU A 142 0.03 6.35 12.11
N ARG A 143 -0.24 7.05 11.02
CA ARG A 143 -1.24 8.11 11.02
C ARG A 143 -2.64 7.56 11.26
N PHE A 144 -2.98 6.42 10.70
CA PHE A 144 -4.27 5.79 10.99
C PHE A 144 -4.38 5.49 12.48
N TYR A 145 -3.34 4.94 13.05
CA TYR A 145 -3.33 4.62 14.47
C TYR A 145 -3.46 5.86 15.35
N THR A 146 -2.80 6.95 14.97
CA THR A 146 -2.76 8.16 15.78
C THR A 146 -3.99 9.05 15.59
N GLU A 147 -4.45 9.20 14.34
CA GLU A 147 -5.44 10.21 14.00
C GLU A 147 -6.88 9.70 14.07
N LEU A 148 -7.13 8.45 13.72
CA LEU A 148 -8.50 7.95 13.72
C LEU A 148 -9.16 7.95 15.10
N PRO A 149 -8.49 7.52 16.17
CA PRO A 149 -9.12 7.58 17.49
C PRO A 149 -9.47 8.99 17.93
N LYS A 150 -8.70 9.99 17.50
CA LYS A 150 -9.00 11.38 17.84
C LYS A 150 -10.31 11.86 17.24
N GLN A 151 -10.77 11.21 16.19
CA GLN A 151 -12.02 11.54 15.53
C GLN A 151 -13.16 10.61 15.93
N GLY A 152 -12.93 9.78 16.94
CA GLY A 152 -13.94 8.88 17.45
C GLY A 152 -13.93 7.48 16.84
N PHE A 153 -12.99 7.21 15.94
CA PHE A 153 -12.88 5.89 15.31
C PHE A 153 -11.86 5.07 16.06
N THR A 154 -12.31 4.44 17.16
CA THR A 154 -11.43 3.71 18.05
C THR A 154 -11.22 2.28 17.58
N PHE A 155 -10.12 1.71 17.98
CA PHE A 155 -9.80 0.32 17.66
C PHE A 155 -10.37 -0.59 18.74
N ALA A 156 -10.78 -1.79 18.34
CA ALA A 156 -11.23 -2.78 19.27
C ALA A 156 -10.02 -3.34 20.03
N TYR A 157 -10.19 -3.52 21.33
CA TYR A 157 -9.18 -4.26 22.07
C TYR A 157 -9.25 -5.73 21.70
N PRO A 158 -8.14 -6.45 21.79
CA PRO A 158 -8.19 -7.89 21.60
C PRO A 158 -9.25 -8.46 22.54
N HIS A 159 -10.12 -9.28 21.98
CA HIS A 159 -11.14 -9.91 22.79
C HIS A 159 -10.49 -10.99 23.61
N MET A 160 -10.29 -10.70 24.88
CA MET A 160 -9.84 -11.71 25.82
C MET A 160 -11.10 -12.21 26.50
N ASP A 161 -11.34 -13.49 26.35
CA ASP A 161 -12.46 -14.11 27.04
C ASP A 161 -12.13 -14.25 28.51
N VAL A 162 -11.85 -13.13 29.13
CA VAL A 162 -11.56 -13.10 30.55
C VAL A 162 -12.87 -12.99 31.26
N THR A 163 -13.26 -14.08 31.82
CA THR A 163 -14.41 -14.04 32.72
C THR A 163 -13.98 -13.28 33.95
N MET A 164 -14.53 -12.13 34.09
CA MET A 164 -14.33 -11.39 35.33
C MET A 164 -15.09 -12.08 36.42
N VAL A 165 -14.38 -12.74 37.23
CA VAL A 165 -15.00 -13.41 38.36
C VAL A 165 -15.15 -12.41 39.47
N ASN A 166 -16.36 -12.04 39.70
CA ASN A 166 -16.67 -11.11 40.75
C ASN A 166 -17.78 -11.67 41.58
#